data_81aa81c6f9c64cafc4a4cae14b227a8c
#
_entry.id   81aa81c6f9c64cafc4a4cae14b227a8c
#
_cell.length_a   1.000
_cell.length_b   1.000
_cell.length_c   1.000
_cell.angle_alpha   90.00
_cell.angle_beta   90.00
_cell.angle_gamma   90.00
#
_symmetry.space_group_name_H-M   'P 1'
#
loop_
_entity.id
_entity.type
_entity.pdbx_description
1 polymer ?
#
loop_
_entity_poly.entity_id
_entity_poly.type
_entity_poly.pdbx_seq_one_letter_code
_entity_poly.pdbx_strand_id
1 'polypeptide(L)'
;FYTFQAISYLTEIYWQEEEPEKSLPDFMIYMLFFMKFLSGPIERASDMLPQLKSCKATDYTSMVYGMRLIVVGLIKKLILADSIAPYIDGVFGSVYTASGVQLLMACLLYPIELYADFSGYTDIALGGARMLGFKLSPNFNRPFIAQTTADFWRRWHMSLSFWVRDYLYLPLSSNLRGWGQWGVFLSLALTFTGLGIWHGAGWNFAVYGLIQGVIIFYEMKTTAFHRRLKAQLGSRLYATLSVVRTYLLFAVSLIFFRAGSMAEAFHYISHLSFGVHYSWKEMNIGMPDHNSIVAGSALVLILVYEYFMSKHDLLEALGRQPAAVRWSIYYLLAIILFTLGQFNSDSFIYLQF
;
A
#
# COMPACT_ATOMS: atom_id res chain seq x y z
N PHE A 1 -5.74 -8.67 10.89
CA PHE A 1 -6.82 -7.91 10.26
C PHE A 1 -8.17 -8.11 10.95
N TYR A 2 -8.65 -9.36 11.16
CA TYR A 2 -9.91 -9.62 11.84
C TYR A 2 -9.98 -9.07 13.29
N THR A 3 -8.84 -9.03 14.00
CA THR A 3 -8.74 -8.43 15.35
C THR A 3 -9.08 -6.94 15.32
N PHE A 4 -8.61 -6.19 14.31
CA PHE A 4 -8.97 -4.78 14.16
C PHE A 4 -10.47 -4.57 13.91
N GLN A 5 -11.09 -5.47 13.14
CA GLN A 5 -12.54 -5.44 12.94
C GLN A 5 -13.30 -5.71 14.25
N ALA A 6 -12.87 -6.71 15.03
CA ALA A 6 -13.48 -7.01 16.32
C ALA A 6 -13.33 -5.83 17.29
N ILE A 7 -12.15 -5.21 17.37
CA ILE A 7 -11.91 -4.05 18.23
C ILE A 7 -12.79 -2.88 17.81
N SER A 8 -12.86 -2.54 16.51
CA SER A 8 -13.70 -1.44 16.04
C SER A 8 -15.18 -1.70 16.35
N TYR A 9 -15.68 -2.91 16.07
CA TYR A 9 -17.05 -3.28 16.35
C TYR A 9 -17.41 -3.12 17.84
N LEU A 10 -16.58 -3.66 18.74
CA LEU A 10 -16.81 -3.54 20.19
C LEU A 10 -16.71 -2.09 20.68
N THR A 11 -15.78 -1.32 20.11
CA THR A 11 -15.58 0.09 20.47
C THR A 11 -16.77 0.95 20.02
N GLU A 12 -17.28 0.75 18.81
CA GLU A 12 -18.43 1.49 18.27
C GLU A 12 -19.71 1.20 19.09
N ILE A 13 -19.91 -0.06 19.52
CA ILE A 13 -21.00 -0.41 20.43
C ILE A 13 -20.80 0.25 21.81
N TYR A 14 -19.58 0.21 22.36
CA TYR A 14 -19.28 0.84 23.64
C TYR A 14 -19.50 2.36 23.61
N TRP A 15 -19.18 3.00 22.50
CA TRP A 15 -19.44 4.43 22.30
C TRP A 15 -20.89 4.75 21.97
N GLN A 16 -21.74 3.74 21.82
CA GLN A 16 -23.16 3.86 21.44
C GLN A 16 -23.35 4.49 20.03
N GLU A 17 -22.37 4.31 19.15
CA GLU A 17 -22.44 4.74 17.76
C GLU A 17 -23.13 3.68 16.88
N GLU A 18 -23.10 2.40 17.29
CA GLU A 18 -23.72 1.27 16.60
C GLU A 18 -24.49 0.38 17.56
N GLU A 19 -25.60 -0.21 17.08
CA GLU A 19 -26.32 -1.24 17.83
C GLU A 19 -25.67 -2.63 17.60
N PRO A 20 -25.64 -3.49 18.65
CA PRO A 20 -25.14 -4.85 18.49
C PRO A 20 -25.96 -5.63 17.46
N GLU A 21 -25.26 -6.32 16.54
CA GLU A 21 -25.90 -7.23 15.59
C GLU A 21 -26.53 -8.42 16.33
N LYS A 22 -27.83 -8.64 16.08
CA LYS A 22 -28.61 -9.69 16.74
C LYS A 22 -28.58 -11.02 16.00
N SER A 23 -28.24 -10.98 14.71
CA SER A 23 -28.12 -12.17 13.85
C SER A 23 -26.70 -12.72 13.93
N LEU A 24 -26.53 -13.86 14.61
CA LEU A 24 -25.22 -14.52 14.67
C LEU A 24 -24.69 -14.91 13.27
N PRO A 25 -25.50 -15.41 12.32
CA PRO A 25 -25.02 -15.68 10.97
C PRO A 25 -24.49 -14.44 10.26
N ASP A 26 -25.18 -13.29 10.34
CA ASP A 26 -24.74 -12.05 9.70
C ASP A 26 -23.44 -11.54 10.32
N PHE A 27 -23.33 -11.61 11.64
CA PHE A 27 -22.11 -11.28 12.35
C PHE A 27 -20.94 -12.19 11.96
N MET A 28 -21.18 -13.52 11.87
CA MET A 28 -20.15 -14.46 11.42
C MET A 28 -19.70 -14.18 9.98
N ILE A 29 -20.62 -13.91 9.06
CA ILE A 29 -20.28 -13.55 7.68
C ILE A 29 -19.50 -12.24 7.67
N TYR A 30 -19.91 -11.22 8.43
CA TYR A 30 -19.17 -9.98 8.57
C TYR A 30 -17.73 -10.23 9.02
N MET A 31 -17.51 -11.04 10.04
CA MET A 31 -16.18 -11.31 10.58
C MET A 31 -15.32 -12.18 9.65
N LEU A 32 -15.91 -13.21 9.03
CA LEU A 32 -15.20 -14.26 8.29
C LEU A 32 -15.29 -14.10 6.76
N PHE A 33 -15.75 -12.97 6.26
CA PHE A 33 -15.87 -12.76 4.81
C PHE A 33 -14.51 -12.96 4.11
N PHE A 34 -14.39 -14.04 3.37
CA PHE A 34 -13.11 -14.56 2.90
C PHE A 34 -12.31 -13.62 2.01
N MET A 35 -12.96 -12.69 1.27
CA MET A 35 -12.28 -11.70 0.43
C MET A 35 -11.47 -10.67 1.23
N LYS A 36 -11.78 -10.47 2.51
CA LYS A 36 -11.06 -9.52 3.39
C LYS A 36 -10.29 -10.20 4.53
N PHE A 37 -10.43 -11.52 4.68
CA PHE A 37 -10.01 -12.23 5.88
C PHE A 37 -8.49 -12.18 6.15
N LEU A 38 -7.67 -12.39 5.14
CA LEU A 38 -6.20 -12.42 5.29
C LEU A 38 -5.60 -11.01 5.36
N SER A 39 -5.64 -10.28 4.24
CA SER A 39 -5.03 -8.95 4.11
C SER A 39 -5.93 -7.97 3.34
N GLY A 40 -7.23 -8.28 3.27
CA GLY A 40 -8.21 -7.40 2.63
C GLY A 40 -8.50 -6.13 3.45
N PRO A 41 -9.34 -5.23 2.93
CA PRO A 41 -9.70 -4.03 3.63
C PRO A 41 -10.32 -4.29 5.01
N ILE A 42 -9.95 -3.50 6.01
CA ILE A 42 -10.55 -3.54 7.35
C ILE A 42 -11.90 -2.82 7.30
N GLU A 43 -12.96 -3.59 7.05
CA GLU A 43 -14.31 -3.05 6.91
C GLU A 43 -14.96 -2.73 8.26
N ARG A 44 -15.74 -1.65 8.30
CA ARG A 44 -16.59 -1.33 9.43
C ARG A 44 -17.88 -2.16 9.40
N ALA A 45 -18.44 -2.42 10.57
CA ALA A 45 -19.75 -3.07 10.68
C ALA A 45 -20.85 -2.24 10.02
N SER A 46 -20.82 -0.92 10.23
CA SER A 46 -21.71 0.08 9.61
C SER A 46 -21.73 0.03 8.08
N ASP A 47 -20.62 -0.34 7.44
CA ASP A 47 -20.54 -0.41 5.98
C ASP A 47 -20.94 -1.78 5.43
N MET A 48 -20.64 -2.87 6.14
CA MET A 48 -20.81 -4.23 5.61
C MET A 48 -22.11 -4.90 6.04
N LEU A 49 -22.57 -4.76 7.29
CA LEU A 49 -23.80 -5.40 7.77
C LEU A 49 -25.05 -4.98 6.97
N PRO A 50 -25.24 -3.70 6.58
CA PRO A 50 -26.35 -3.33 5.71
C PRO A 50 -26.31 -3.99 4.34
N GLN A 51 -25.11 -4.23 3.78
CA GLN A 51 -24.97 -4.93 2.51
C GLN A 51 -25.37 -6.40 2.63
N LEU A 52 -25.01 -7.07 3.72
CA LEU A 52 -25.41 -8.45 4.00
C LEU A 52 -26.93 -8.57 4.13
N LYS A 53 -27.56 -7.65 4.85
CA LYS A 53 -29.02 -7.63 5.04
C LYS A 53 -29.79 -7.31 3.76
N SER A 54 -29.22 -6.51 2.86
CA SER A 54 -29.88 -6.13 1.61
C SER A 54 -29.86 -7.23 0.55
N CYS A 55 -28.99 -8.21 0.68
CA CYS A 55 -28.82 -9.41 -0.19
C CYS A 55 -29.12 -9.16 -1.68
N LYS A 56 -28.43 -8.19 -2.27
CA LYS A 56 -28.62 -7.84 -3.71
C LYS A 56 -28.05 -8.91 -4.59
N ALA A 57 -28.86 -9.41 -5.53
CA ALA A 57 -28.36 -10.27 -6.58
C ALA A 57 -27.30 -9.54 -7.41
N THR A 58 -26.20 -10.23 -7.69
CA THR A 58 -25.13 -9.69 -8.54
C THR A 58 -25.62 -9.56 -9.98
N ASP A 59 -25.38 -8.42 -10.60
CA ASP A 59 -25.64 -8.20 -12.02
C ASP A 59 -24.42 -8.58 -12.88
N TYR A 60 -24.66 -8.81 -14.17
CA TYR A 60 -23.61 -9.15 -15.13
C TYR A 60 -22.52 -8.06 -15.21
N THR A 61 -22.90 -6.78 -15.11
CA THR A 61 -21.98 -5.66 -15.19
C THR A 61 -20.99 -5.67 -14.01
N SER A 62 -21.49 -5.91 -12.80
CA SER A 62 -20.67 -6.03 -11.58
C SER A 62 -19.74 -7.24 -11.64
N MET A 63 -20.21 -8.39 -12.15
CA MET A 63 -19.36 -9.58 -12.34
C MET A 63 -18.21 -9.30 -13.30
N VAL A 64 -18.50 -8.74 -14.47
CA VAL A 64 -17.47 -8.45 -15.49
C VAL A 64 -16.49 -7.37 -15.01
N TYR A 65 -16.99 -6.34 -14.33
CA TYR A 65 -16.12 -5.34 -13.71
C TYR A 65 -15.18 -5.95 -12.67
N GLY A 66 -15.73 -6.80 -11.79
CA GLY A 66 -14.94 -7.52 -10.78
C GLY A 66 -13.84 -8.38 -11.39
N MET A 67 -14.15 -9.13 -12.46
CA MET A 67 -13.15 -9.92 -13.21
C MET A 67 -12.03 -9.06 -13.79
N ARG A 68 -12.38 -7.91 -14.38
CA ARG A 68 -11.37 -6.96 -14.91
C ARG A 68 -10.45 -6.45 -13.81
N LEU A 69 -11.01 -6.12 -12.65
CA LEU A 69 -10.23 -5.67 -11.51
C LEU A 69 -9.30 -6.76 -10.97
N ILE A 70 -9.76 -8.02 -10.93
CA ILE A 70 -8.91 -9.18 -10.60
C ILE A 70 -7.74 -9.30 -11.58
N VAL A 71 -7.96 -9.15 -12.88
CA VAL A 71 -6.89 -9.21 -13.88
C VAL A 71 -5.87 -8.09 -13.67
N VAL A 72 -6.30 -6.87 -13.35
CA VAL A 72 -5.39 -5.77 -12.98
C VAL A 72 -4.57 -6.12 -11.75
N GLY A 73 -5.21 -6.67 -10.71
CA GLY A 73 -4.52 -7.13 -9.50
C GLY A 73 -3.47 -8.21 -9.78
N LEU A 74 -3.80 -9.19 -10.62
CA LEU A 74 -2.88 -10.25 -11.05
C LEU A 74 -1.68 -9.69 -11.84
N ILE A 75 -1.88 -8.71 -12.71
CA ILE A 75 -0.79 -8.03 -13.43
C ILE A 75 0.13 -7.31 -12.45
N LYS A 76 -0.42 -6.58 -11.48
CA LYS A 76 0.39 -5.92 -10.43
C LYS A 76 1.22 -6.94 -9.65
N LYS A 77 0.62 -8.05 -9.21
CA LYS A 77 1.31 -9.10 -8.45
C LYS A 77 2.29 -9.85 -9.31
N LEU A 78 1.80 -10.61 -10.30
CA LEU A 78 2.59 -11.62 -11.02
C LEU A 78 3.59 -11.03 -12.02
N ILE A 79 3.36 -9.81 -12.53
CA ILE A 79 4.25 -9.21 -13.53
C ILE A 79 5.13 -8.13 -12.92
N LEU A 80 4.61 -7.26 -12.05
CA LEU A 80 5.42 -6.18 -11.49
C LEU A 80 6.10 -6.61 -10.19
N ALA A 81 5.35 -6.98 -9.16
CA ALA A 81 5.92 -7.28 -7.84
C ALA A 81 6.87 -8.48 -7.92
N ASP A 82 6.42 -9.60 -8.46
CA ASP A 82 7.19 -10.85 -8.50
C ASP A 82 8.37 -10.82 -9.47
N SER A 83 8.42 -9.85 -10.40
CA SER A 83 9.62 -9.62 -11.20
C SER A 83 10.69 -8.80 -10.46
N ILE A 84 10.30 -7.96 -9.48
CA ILE A 84 11.22 -7.13 -8.69
C ILE A 84 11.68 -7.87 -7.43
N ALA A 85 10.82 -8.69 -6.82
CA ALA A 85 11.06 -9.39 -5.56
C ALA A 85 12.39 -10.12 -5.47
N PRO A 86 12.84 -10.92 -6.47
CA PRO A 86 14.13 -11.62 -6.40
C PRO A 86 15.34 -10.68 -6.22
N TYR A 87 15.28 -9.50 -6.82
CA TYR A 87 16.31 -8.48 -6.64
C TYR A 87 16.33 -7.92 -5.22
N ILE A 88 15.17 -7.56 -4.69
CA ILE A 88 15.04 -7.02 -3.32
C ILE A 88 15.50 -8.06 -2.30
N ASP A 89 15.01 -9.29 -2.45
CA ASP A 89 15.36 -10.40 -1.54
C ASP A 89 16.85 -10.72 -1.60
N GLY A 90 17.45 -10.73 -2.79
CA GLY A 90 18.89 -10.91 -2.97
C GLY A 90 19.72 -9.85 -2.26
N VAL A 91 19.34 -8.56 -2.37
CA VAL A 91 20.04 -7.45 -1.72
C VAL A 91 19.85 -7.48 -0.20
N PHE A 92 18.62 -7.63 0.29
CA PHE A 92 18.36 -7.71 1.74
C PHE A 92 18.89 -8.98 2.38
N GLY A 93 18.98 -10.10 1.63
CA GLY A 93 19.62 -11.33 2.09
C GLY A 93 21.15 -11.25 2.14
N SER A 94 21.77 -10.25 1.51
CA SER A 94 23.22 -10.07 1.43
C SER A 94 23.69 -8.64 1.75
N VAL A 95 23.04 -7.99 2.71
CA VAL A 95 23.25 -6.56 3.07
C VAL A 95 24.72 -6.20 3.28
N TYR A 96 25.49 -7.09 3.92
CA TYR A 96 26.91 -6.85 4.26
C TYR A 96 27.87 -6.99 3.06
N THR A 97 27.43 -7.60 1.97
CA THR A 97 28.25 -7.84 0.76
C THR A 97 27.74 -7.10 -0.46
N ALA A 98 26.52 -6.58 -0.41
CA ALA A 98 25.93 -5.81 -1.48
C ALA A 98 26.66 -4.48 -1.68
N SER A 99 26.85 -4.08 -2.93
CA SER A 99 27.45 -2.78 -3.24
C SER A 99 26.49 -1.63 -2.92
N GLY A 100 27.05 -0.43 -2.67
CA GLY A 100 26.23 0.74 -2.32
C GLY A 100 25.18 1.10 -3.37
N VAL A 101 25.45 0.85 -4.66
CA VAL A 101 24.47 1.09 -5.72
C VAL A 101 23.34 0.04 -5.69
N GLN A 102 23.66 -1.21 -5.36
CA GLN A 102 22.66 -2.27 -5.21
C GLN A 102 21.72 -1.95 -4.03
N LEU A 103 22.28 -1.52 -2.90
CA LEU A 103 21.52 -1.03 -1.76
C LEU A 103 20.62 0.16 -2.16
N LEU A 104 21.15 1.13 -2.90
CA LEU A 104 20.36 2.27 -3.35
C LEU A 104 19.20 1.87 -4.27
N MET A 105 19.47 1.01 -5.25
CA MET A 105 18.44 0.53 -6.16
C MET A 105 17.36 -0.27 -5.44
N ALA A 106 17.73 -1.17 -4.51
CA ALA A 106 16.76 -1.91 -3.72
C ALA A 106 15.93 -0.98 -2.82
N CYS A 107 16.54 0.04 -2.19
CA CYS A 107 15.82 1.07 -1.43
C CYS A 107 14.77 1.79 -2.29
N LEU A 108 15.10 2.12 -3.55
CA LEU A 108 14.19 2.82 -4.45
C LEU A 108 13.11 1.89 -5.05
N LEU A 109 13.39 0.62 -5.24
CA LEU A 109 12.45 -0.34 -5.84
C LEU A 109 11.51 -0.97 -4.81
N TYR A 110 11.94 -1.13 -3.57
CA TYR A 110 11.13 -1.81 -2.55
C TYR A 110 9.75 -1.18 -2.28
N PRO A 111 9.57 0.17 -2.22
CA PRO A 111 8.23 0.76 -2.15
C PRO A 111 7.32 0.36 -3.31
N ILE A 112 7.88 0.20 -4.51
CA ILE A 112 7.15 -0.17 -5.74
C ILE A 112 6.70 -1.63 -5.66
N GLU A 113 7.60 -2.52 -5.27
CA GLU A 113 7.30 -3.94 -5.05
C GLU A 113 6.18 -4.10 -4.02
N LEU A 114 6.36 -3.52 -2.82
CA LEU A 114 5.41 -3.57 -1.72
C LEU A 114 4.03 -3.01 -2.14
N TYR A 115 4.03 -1.94 -2.92
CA TYR A 115 2.81 -1.37 -3.47
C TYR A 115 2.13 -2.30 -4.47
N ALA A 116 2.89 -2.84 -5.42
CA ALA A 116 2.34 -3.69 -6.47
C ALA A 116 1.80 -5.00 -5.89
N ASP A 117 2.52 -5.61 -4.95
CA ASP A 117 2.10 -6.82 -4.24
C ASP A 117 0.80 -6.58 -3.47
N PHE A 118 0.78 -5.59 -2.59
CA PHE A 118 -0.37 -5.38 -1.72
C PHE A 118 -1.57 -4.73 -2.42
N SER A 119 -1.36 -3.78 -3.35
CA SER A 119 -2.48 -3.24 -4.13
C SER A 119 -3.03 -4.28 -5.11
N GLY A 120 -2.19 -5.17 -5.63
CA GLY A 120 -2.61 -6.30 -6.45
C GLY A 120 -3.53 -7.25 -5.69
N TYR A 121 -3.13 -7.66 -4.48
CA TYR A 121 -4.00 -8.43 -3.59
C TYR A 121 -5.33 -7.72 -3.31
N THR A 122 -5.26 -6.41 -3.00
CA THR A 122 -6.46 -5.63 -2.70
C THR A 122 -7.41 -5.56 -3.92
N ASP A 123 -6.87 -5.36 -5.12
CA ASP A 123 -7.69 -5.35 -6.34
C ASP A 123 -8.36 -6.70 -6.60
N ILE A 124 -7.68 -7.82 -6.31
CA ILE A 124 -8.26 -9.16 -6.37
C ILE A 124 -9.40 -9.30 -5.35
N ALA A 125 -9.19 -8.86 -4.11
CA ALA A 125 -10.19 -8.91 -3.04
C ALA A 125 -11.43 -8.06 -3.36
N LEU A 126 -11.22 -6.82 -3.82
CA LEU A 126 -12.28 -5.91 -4.24
C LEU A 126 -13.06 -6.45 -5.44
N GLY A 127 -12.34 -6.99 -6.42
CA GLY A 127 -12.94 -7.60 -7.62
C GLY A 127 -13.79 -8.81 -7.28
N GLY A 128 -13.27 -9.71 -6.46
CA GLY A 128 -14.00 -10.90 -6.00
C GLY A 128 -15.23 -10.55 -5.17
N ALA A 129 -15.12 -9.59 -4.25
CA ALA A 129 -16.27 -9.11 -3.48
C ALA A 129 -17.34 -8.51 -4.39
N ARG A 130 -16.94 -7.72 -5.40
CA ARG A 130 -17.87 -7.11 -6.35
C ARG A 130 -18.59 -8.17 -7.21
N MET A 131 -17.91 -9.26 -7.57
CA MET A 131 -18.53 -10.40 -8.25
C MET A 131 -19.62 -11.07 -7.40
N LEU A 132 -19.52 -10.97 -6.08
CA LEU A 132 -20.52 -11.48 -5.14
C LEU A 132 -21.59 -10.43 -4.75
N GLY A 133 -21.55 -9.24 -5.35
CA GLY A 133 -22.49 -8.15 -5.07
C GLY A 133 -22.11 -7.25 -3.89
N PHE A 134 -20.90 -7.44 -3.30
CA PHE A 134 -20.41 -6.63 -2.19
C PHE A 134 -19.45 -5.55 -2.67
N LYS A 135 -19.52 -4.38 -2.02
CA LYS A 135 -18.60 -3.28 -2.23
C LYS A 135 -17.71 -3.14 -1.00
N LEU A 136 -16.43 -3.45 -1.14
CA LEU A 136 -15.42 -3.22 -0.11
C LEU A 136 -14.75 -1.86 -0.28
N SER A 137 -14.18 -1.36 0.81
CA SER A 137 -13.45 -0.09 0.85
C SER A 137 -12.11 -0.18 0.11
N PRO A 138 -11.73 0.82 -0.68
CA PRO A 138 -10.42 0.82 -1.34
C PRO A 138 -9.30 0.99 -0.30
N ASN A 139 -8.16 0.30 -0.54
CA ASN A 139 -6.97 0.43 0.30
C ASN A 139 -5.91 1.36 -0.28
N PHE A 140 -5.96 1.67 -1.56
CA PHE A 140 -4.96 2.50 -2.23
C PHE A 140 -5.60 3.57 -3.12
N ASN A 141 -4.99 4.76 -3.11
CA ASN A 141 -5.37 5.86 -3.99
C ASN A 141 -4.11 6.60 -4.47
N ARG A 142 -3.33 5.97 -5.36
CA ARG A 142 -2.11 6.54 -5.95
C ARG A 142 -1.20 7.18 -4.88
N PRO A 143 -0.63 6.41 -3.96
CA PRO A 143 0.12 6.94 -2.82
C PRO A 143 1.37 7.72 -3.23
N PHE A 144 1.99 7.37 -4.35
CA PHE A 144 3.25 7.97 -4.80
C PHE A 144 3.12 9.35 -5.45
N ILE A 145 1.91 9.92 -5.53
CA ILE A 145 1.73 11.34 -5.89
C ILE A 145 1.58 12.25 -4.66
N ALA A 146 1.63 11.69 -3.46
CA ALA A 146 1.49 12.43 -2.22
C ALA A 146 2.64 13.45 -2.04
N GLN A 147 2.30 14.67 -1.64
CA GLN A 147 3.25 15.75 -1.42
C GLN A 147 3.69 15.85 0.05
N THR A 148 3.06 15.10 0.94
CA THR A 148 3.40 15.01 2.37
C THR A 148 3.21 13.59 2.87
N THR A 149 3.90 13.23 3.96
CA THR A 149 3.76 11.93 4.61
C THR A 149 2.36 11.72 5.15
N ALA A 150 1.70 12.77 5.66
CA ALA A 150 0.31 12.68 6.09
C ALA A 150 -0.65 12.43 4.91
N ASP A 151 -0.40 13.02 3.71
CA ASP A 151 -1.18 12.73 2.50
C ASP A 151 -0.89 11.32 1.97
N PHE A 152 0.36 10.86 2.08
CA PHE A 152 0.74 9.49 1.73
C PHE A 152 -0.07 8.45 2.52
N TRP A 153 -0.16 8.56 3.84
CA TRP A 153 -0.94 7.64 4.68
C TRP A 153 -2.46 7.72 4.44
N ARG A 154 -2.98 8.84 3.95
CA ARG A 154 -4.38 8.93 3.48
C ARG A 154 -4.65 8.21 2.17
N ARG A 155 -3.59 7.77 1.46
CA ARG A 155 -3.63 7.10 0.16
C ARG A 155 -3.07 5.68 0.19
N TRP A 156 -2.33 5.34 1.23
CA TRP A 156 -1.68 4.07 1.46
C TRP A 156 -2.42 3.31 2.56
N HIS A 157 -2.78 2.03 2.28
CA HIS A 157 -3.47 1.15 3.24
C HIS A 157 -4.59 1.89 3.98
N MET A 158 -5.51 2.47 3.21
CA MET A 158 -6.48 3.47 3.69
C MET A 158 -7.35 2.93 4.82
N SER A 159 -7.79 1.66 4.73
CA SER A 159 -8.63 1.05 5.76
C SER A 159 -7.91 0.94 7.10
N LEU A 160 -6.62 0.56 7.11
CA LEU A 160 -5.79 0.56 8.31
C LEU A 160 -5.48 1.97 8.79
N SER A 161 -5.10 2.88 7.89
CA SER A 161 -4.75 4.26 8.22
C SER A 161 -5.93 5.01 8.88
N PHE A 162 -7.15 4.78 8.39
CA PHE A 162 -8.36 5.35 9.00
C PHE A 162 -8.69 4.67 10.32
N TRP A 163 -8.52 3.34 10.41
CA TRP A 163 -8.69 2.62 11.67
C TRP A 163 -7.76 3.16 12.76
N VAL A 164 -6.47 3.26 12.47
CA VAL A 164 -5.44 3.78 13.39
C VAL A 164 -5.71 5.23 13.77
N ARG A 165 -6.17 6.06 12.83
CA ARG A 165 -6.60 7.44 13.12
C ARG A 165 -7.74 7.47 14.14
N ASP A 166 -8.80 6.68 13.89
CA ASP A 166 -10.06 6.79 14.63
C ASP A 166 -9.95 6.17 16.03
N TYR A 167 -9.31 4.99 16.15
CA TYR A 167 -9.27 4.23 17.41
C TYR A 167 -7.98 4.41 18.22
N LEU A 168 -6.93 4.97 17.62
CA LEU A 168 -5.67 5.15 18.34
C LEU A 168 -5.26 6.63 18.40
N TYR A 169 -5.09 7.29 17.25
CA TYR A 169 -4.59 8.67 17.20
C TYR A 169 -5.56 9.68 17.82
N LEU A 170 -6.83 9.68 17.43
CA LEU A 170 -7.82 10.65 17.94
C LEU A 170 -8.04 10.54 19.44
N PRO A 171 -8.23 9.35 20.04
CA PRO A 171 -8.32 9.20 21.49
C PRO A 171 -7.05 9.68 22.22
N LEU A 172 -5.85 9.29 21.74
CA LEU A 172 -4.59 9.75 22.34
C LEU A 172 -4.43 11.26 22.24
N SER A 173 -4.72 11.84 21.08
CA SER A 173 -4.62 13.28 20.86
C SER A 173 -5.61 14.08 21.73
N SER A 174 -6.79 13.56 21.96
CA SER A 174 -7.78 14.14 22.87
C SER A 174 -7.30 14.12 24.32
N ASN A 175 -6.81 12.97 24.80
CA ASN A 175 -6.30 12.81 26.17
C ASN A 175 -5.05 13.65 26.44
N LEU A 176 -4.18 13.83 25.45
CA LEU A 176 -2.95 14.61 25.57
C LEU A 176 -3.12 16.08 25.17
N ARG A 177 -4.35 16.54 24.94
CA ARG A 177 -4.64 17.92 24.48
C ARG A 177 -4.06 19.01 25.40
N GLY A 178 -4.03 18.76 26.70
CA GLY A 178 -3.45 19.70 27.69
C GLY A 178 -1.96 19.95 27.52
N TRP A 179 -1.23 19.08 26.81
CA TRP A 179 0.21 19.22 26.55
C TRP A 179 0.51 20.03 25.28
N GLY A 180 -0.51 20.58 24.62
CA GLY A 180 -0.37 21.40 23.42
C GLY A 180 0.36 20.66 22.30
N GLN A 181 1.44 21.27 21.80
CA GLN A 181 2.20 20.69 20.67
C GLN A 181 2.93 19.39 21.01
N TRP A 182 3.36 19.23 22.25
CA TRP A 182 4.00 17.99 22.73
C TRP A 182 2.97 16.85 22.81
N GLY A 183 1.73 17.17 23.15
CA GLY A 183 0.63 16.19 23.09
C GLY A 183 0.41 15.66 21.67
N VAL A 184 0.42 16.53 20.66
CA VAL A 184 0.33 16.13 19.25
C VAL A 184 1.52 15.27 18.83
N PHE A 185 2.75 15.69 19.18
CA PHE A 185 3.96 14.91 18.88
C PHE A 185 3.88 13.50 19.48
N LEU A 186 3.57 13.42 20.78
CA LEU A 186 3.52 12.14 21.49
C LEU A 186 2.41 11.24 20.95
N SER A 187 1.25 11.81 20.61
CA SER A 187 0.15 11.06 19.98
C SER A 187 0.58 10.46 18.64
N LEU A 188 1.24 11.22 17.78
CA LEU A 188 1.79 10.72 16.52
C LEU A 188 2.86 9.65 16.75
N ALA A 189 3.82 9.92 17.62
CA ALA A 189 4.92 9.02 17.93
C ALA A 189 4.40 7.68 18.46
N LEU A 190 3.50 7.68 19.45
CA LEU A 190 2.91 6.46 20.02
C LEU A 190 2.06 5.71 18.99
N THR A 191 1.24 6.43 18.23
CA THR A 191 0.36 5.82 17.21
C THR A 191 1.17 5.08 16.17
N PHE A 192 2.16 5.74 15.57
CA PHE A 192 2.94 5.14 14.49
C PHE A 192 3.95 4.11 15.02
N THR A 193 4.51 4.28 16.22
CA THR A 193 5.34 3.24 16.86
C THR A 193 4.51 1.99 17.14
N GLY A 194 3.30 2.15 17.66
CA GLY A 194 2.36 1.02 17.85
C GLY A 194 2.02 0.32 16.56
N LEU A 195 1.78 1.07 15.47
CA LEU A 195 1.58 0.52 14.14
C LEU A 195 2.82 -0.25 13.64
N GLY A 196 4.02 0.29 13.88
CA GLY A 196 5.26 -0.39 13.54
C GLY A 196 5.41 -1.72 14.27
N ILE A 197 5.22 -1.75 15.60
CA ILE A 197 5.30 -2.95 16.43
C ILE A 197 4.25 -4.00 16.01
N TRP A 198 3.09 -3.57 15.53
CA TRP A 198 2.08 -4.49 15.00
C TRP A 198 2.58 -5.26 13.77
N HIS A 199 3.44 -4.68 12.94
CA HIS A 199 4.05 -5.35 11.80
C HIS A 199 5.12 -6.38 12.18
N GLY A 200 5.74 -6.26 13.36
CA GLY A 200 6.75 -7.21 13.82
C GLY A 200 7.34 -6.84 15.18
N ALA A 201 7.82 -7.85 15.90
CA ALA A 201 8.30 -7.70 17.28
C ALA A 201 9.72 -7.09 17.41
N GLY A 202 10.39 -6.74 16.31
CA GLY A 202 11.74 -6.17 16.31
C GLY A 202 11.77 -4.68 16.58
N TRP A 203 12.87 -4.17 17.17
CA TRP A 203 13.10 -2.73 17.35
C TRP A 203 13.13 -1.95 16.04
N ASN A 204 13.53 -2.57 14.93
CA ASN A 204 13.50 -2.02 13.58
C ASN A 204 12.08 -1.60 13.18
N PHE A 205 11.06 -2.38 13.51
CA PHE A 205 9.66 -2.02 13.25
C PHE A 205 9.18 -0.84 14.11
N ALA A 206 9.58 -0.82 15.40
CA ALA A 206 9.28 0.32 16.27
C ALA A 206 9.90 1.62 15.76
N VAL A 207 11.15 1.57 15.32
CA VAL A 207 11.87 2.71 14.72
C VAL A 207 11.24 3.13 13.39
N TYR A 208 10.88 2.18 12.53
CA TYR A 208 10.12 2.49 11.30
C TYR A 208 8.87 3.32 11.61
N GLY A 209 8.05 2.86 12.55
CA GLY A 209 6.84 3.58 12.94
C GLY A 209 7.17 4.96 13.53
N LEU A 210 8.12 5.05 14.46
CA LEU A 210 8.51 6.32 15.07
C LEU A 210 8.96 7.35 14.01
N ILE A 211 9.74 6.93 13.01
CA ILE A 211 10.17 7.79 11.90
C ILE A 211 8.95 8.41 11.19
N GLN A 212 7.90 7.64 10.92
CA GLN A 212 6.69 8.16 10.27
C GLN A 212 6.01 9.25 11.12
N GLY A 213 5.84 9.01 12.41
CA GLY A 213 5.27 9.98 13.34
C GLY A 213 6.09 11.27 13.44
N VAL A 214 7.42 11.14 13.52
CA VAL A 214 8.37 12.28 13.56
C VAL A 214 8.30 13.09 12.26
N ILE A 215 8.30 12.45 11.09
CA ILE A 215 8.23 13.15 9.82
C ILE A 215 6.91 13.93 9.69
N ILE A 216 5.77 13.33 10.05
CA ILE A 216 4.48 14.01 10.01
C ILE A 216 4.50 15.25 10.93
N PHE A 217 5.01 15.11 12.14
CA PHE A 217 5.12 16.23 13.07
C PHE A 217 6.05 17.34 12.53
N TYR A 218 7.19 16.97 11.97
CA TYR A 218 8.11 17.91 11.32
C TYR A 218 7.43 18.66 10.16
N GLU A 219 6.71 17.97 9.28
CA GLU A 219 5.97 18.59 8.18
C GLU A 219 4.90 19.58 8.67
N MET A 220 4.20 19.24 9.77
CA MET A 220 3.25 20.15 10.41
C MET A 220 3.94 21.44 10.92
N LYS A 221 5.11 21.31 11.53
CA LYS A 221 5.87 22.43 12.08
C LYS A 221 6.48 23.33 11.01
N THR A 222 6.87 22.76 9.90
CA THR A 222 7.53 23.47 8.79
C THR A 222 6.56 23.96 7.73
N THR A 223 5.25 23.91 7.97
CA THR A 223 4.22 24.33 7.00
C THR A 223 4.43 25.77 6.48
N ALA A 224 4.82 26.72 7.36
CA ALA A 224 5.08 28.11 6.97
C ALA A 224 6.31 28.20 6.05
N PHE A 225 7.36 27.45 6.31
CA PHE A 225 8.55 27.36 5.45
C PHE A 225 8.19 26.79 4.08
N HIS A 226 7.45 25.68 4.04
CA HIS A 226 7.00 25.04 2.81
C HIS A 226 6.10 25.95 1.97
N ARG A 227 5.27 26.79 2.62
CA ARG A 227 4.44 27.79 1.91
C ARG A 227 5.31 28.86 1.24
N ARG A 228 6.35 29.35 1.90
CA ARG A 228 7.31 30.32 1.33
C ARG A 228 8.09 29.71 0.16
N LEU A 229 8.58 28.48 0.34
CA LEU A 229 9.31 27.76 -0.70
C LEU A 229 8.45 27.52 -1.94
N LYS A 230 7.16 27.19 -1.76
CA LYS A 230 6.21 27.03 -2.87
C LYS A 230 5.98 28.36 -3.63
N ALA A 231 5.94 29.48 -2.92
CA ALA A 231 5.82 30.80 -3.54
C ALA A 231 7.07 31.17 -4.37
N GLN A 232 8.26 30.76 -3.94
CA GLN A 232 9.52 31.01 -4.65
C GLN A 232 9.74 30.10 -5.87
N LEU A 233 9.48 28.79 -5.71
CA LEU A 233 9.74 27.79 -6.77
C LEU A 233 8.60 27.68 -7.79
N GLY A 234 7.43 28.21 -7.47
CA GLY A 234 6.22 27.97 -8.23
C GLY A 234 5.56 26.63 -7.92
N SER A 235 4.28 26.54 -8.23
CA SER A 235 3.41 25.43 -7.81
C SER A 235 3.84 24.07 -8.39
N ARG A 236 4.24 24.04 -9.68
CA ARG A 236 4.59 22.77 -10.37
C ARG A 236 5.90 22.18 -9.85
N LEU A 237 6.97 22.97 -9.83
CA LEU A 237 8.28 22.53 -9.36
C LEU A 237 8.23 22.11 -7.89
N TYR A 238 7.58 22.92 -7.04
CA TYR A 238 7.38 22.58 -5.65
C TYR A 238 6.64 21.25 -5.46
N ALA A 239 5.55 21.02 -6.24
CA ALA A 239 4.80 19.76 -6.16
C ALA A 239 5.67 18.56 -6.53
N THR A 240 6.43 18.64 -7.62
CA THR A 240 7.34 17.56 -8.05
C THR A 240 8.39 17.25 -6.98
N LEU A 241 9.07 18.28 -6.44
CA LEU A 241 10.07 18.09 -5.39
C LEU A 241 9.46 17.52 -4.10
N SER A 242 8.23 17.93 -3.76
CA SER A 242 7.52 17.40 -2.60
C SER A 242 7.14 15.92 -2.75
N VAL A 243 6.72 15.51 -3.95
CA VAL A 243 6.44 14.10 -4.26
C VAL A 243 7.71 13.27 -4.16
N VAL A 244 8.81 13.71 -4.78
CA VAL A 244 10.10 13.01 -4.71
C VAL A 244 10.59 12.91 -3.26
N ARG A 245 10.53 14.00 -2.48
CA ARG A 245 10.87 13.99 -1.06
C ARG A 245 10.05 12.97 -0.28
N THR A 246 8.73 12.99 -0.45
CA THR A 246 7.82 12.08 0.29
C THR A 246 8.11 10.63 -0.07
N TYR A 247 8.33 10.33 -1.35
CA TYR A 247 8.74 9.00 -1.81
C TYR A 247 10.06 8.55 -1.18
N LEU A 248 11.10 9.40 -1.20
CA LEU A 248 12.41 9.07 -0.64
C LEU A 248 12.36 8.89 0.88
N LEU A 249 11.60 9.72 1.62
CA LEU A 249 11.41 9.55 3.05
C LEU A 249 10.73 8.21 3.37
N PHE A 250 9.74 7.82 2.59
CA PHE A 250 9.10 6.52 2.73
C PHE A 250 10.07 5.38 2.38
N ALA A 251 10.78 5.46 1.26
CA ALA A 251 11.74 4.46 0.81
C ALA A 251 12.83 4.20 1.85
N VAL A 252 13.46 5.27 2.38
CA VAL A 252 14.50 5.15 3.42
C VAL A 252 13.92 4.58 4.72
N SER A 253 12.71 4.95 5.10
CA SER A 253 12.08 4.38 6.30
C SER A 253 11.78 2.88 6.16
N LEU A 254 11.45 2.42 4.96
CA LEU A 254 11.21 1.00 4.67
C LEU A 254 12.46 0.12 4.81
N ILE A 255 13.68 0.69 4.83
CA ILE A 255 14.89 -0.06 5.15
C ILE A 255 14.76 -0.70 6.54
N PHE A 256 14.27 0.07 7.54
CA PHE A 256 14.00 -0.48 8.88
C PHE A 256 12.90 -1.52 8.88
N PHE A 257 11.91 -1.38 8.02
CA PHE A 257 10.81 -2.35 7.90
C PHE A 257 11.27 -3.71 7.35
N ARG A 258 12.19 -3.71 6.37
CA ARG A 258 12.63 -4.93 5.66
C ARG A 258 13.88 -5.57 6.26
N ALA A 259 14.75 -4.81 6.91
CA ALA A 259 15.98 -5.32 7.52
C ALA A 259 15.68 -6.33 8.64
N GLY A 260 16.45 -7.41 8.72
CA GLY A 260 16.31 -8.43 9.74
C GLY A 260 16.71 -7.96 11.16
N SER A 261 17.46 -6.84 11.26
CA SER A 261 17.89 -6.26 12.53
C SER A 261 18.19 -4.77 12.42
N MET A 262 18.28 -4.11 13.59
CA MET A 262 18.75 -2.71 13.67
C MET A 262 20.17 -2.55 13.12
N ALA A 263 21.06 -3.50 13.37
CA ALA A 263 22.44 -3.47 12.89
C ALA A 263 22.49 -3.50 11.35
N GLU A 264 21.69 -4.36 10.73
CA GLU A 264 21.55 -4.42 9.27
C GLU A 264 20.97 -3.12 8.70
N ALA A 265 19.94 -2.55 9.33
CA ALA A 265 19.35 -1.30 8.86
C ALA A 265 20.38 -0.14 8.90
N PHE A 266 21.16 -0.04 9.96
CA PHE A 266 22.23 0.98 10.05
C PHE A 266 23.37 0.71 9.08
N HIS A 267 23.80 -0.55 8.91
CA HIS A 267 24.79 -0.91 7.90
C HIS A 267 24.31 -0.51 6.50
N TYR A 268 23.06 -0.86 6.17
CA TYR A 268 22.43 -0.52 4.90
C TYR A 268 22.50 0.98 4.63
N ILE A 269 22.04 1.81 5.56
CA ILE A 269 21.98 3.27 5.40
C ILE A 269 23.38 3.87 5.27
N SER A 270 24.36 3.39 6.06
CA SER A 270 25.72 3.92 6.06
C SER A 270 26.52 3.56 4.79
N HIS A 271 26.09 2.54 4.03
CA HIS A 271 26.74 2.08 2.81
C HIS A 271 25.96 2.45 1.54
N LEU A 272 24.84 3.18 1.65
CA LEU A 272 24.18 3.75 0.49
C LEU A 272 25.16 4.68 -0.26
N SER A 273 25.45 4.40 -1.51
CA SER A 273 26.33 5.27 -2.29
C SER A 273 25.97 5.28 -3.77
N PHE A 274 26.20 6.43 -4.39
CA PHE A 274 26.22 6.59 -5.84
C PHE A 274 27.65 6.32 -6.32
N GLY A 275 27.99 5.08 -6.60
CA GLY A 275 29.31 4.74 -7.14
C GLY A 275 29.49 5.21 -8.59
N VAL A 276 30.74 5.49 -8.98
CA VAL A 276 31.06 6.11 -10.27
C VAL A 276 31.29 5.07 -11.38
N HIS A 277 31.48 3.80 -11.07
CA HIS A 277 31.80 2.73 -12.04
C HIS A 277 31.04 1.45 -11.70
N TYR A 278 29.79 1.34 -12.19
CA TYR A 278 29.04 0.09 -12.12
C TYR A 278 28.58 -0.34 -13.52
N SER A 279 28.87 -1.57 -13.87
CA SER A 279 28.26 -2.19 -15.03
C SER A 279 26.79 -2.58 -14.72
N TRP A 280 25.97 -2.68 -15.76
CA TRP A 280 24.60 -3.18 -15.61
C TRP A 280 24.55 -4.55 -14.92
N LYS A 281 25.53 -5.42 -15.17
CA LYS A 281 25.63 -6.73 -14.55
C LYS A 281 25.90 -6.67 -13.05
N GLU A 282 26.67 -5.69 -12.57
CA GLU A 282 26.94 -5.48 -11.14
C GLU A 282 25.72 -4.92 -10.41
N MET A 283 24.90 -4.11 -11.09
CA MET A 283 23.65 -3.60 -10.52
C MET A 283 22.57 -4.68 -10.42
N ASN A 284 22.62 -5.69 -11.30
CA ASN A 284 21.55 -6.67 -11.48
C ASN A 284 21.88 -8.00 -10.78
N ILE A 285 21.78 -8.04 -9.44
CA ILE A 285 22.03 -9.26 -8.65
C ILE A 285 20.99 -10.33 -9.02
N GLY A 286 21.43 -11.32 -9.81
CA GLY A 286 20.65 -12.56 -10.03
C GLY A 286 19.32 -12.41 -10.77
N MET A 287 18.94 -11.18 -11.16
CA MET A 287 17.73 -10.96 -11.94
C MET A 287 18.04 -11.08 -13.42
N PRO A 288 17.37 -11.96 -14.17
CA PRO A 288 17.52 -12.04 -15.62
C PRO A 288 17.24 -10.69 -16.29
N ASP A 289 18.02 -10.31 -17.31
CA ASP A 289 17.86 -9.01 -17.99
C ASP A 289 16.43 -8.76 -18.49
N HIS A 290 15.74 -9.83 -18.95
CA HIS A 290 14.35 -9.74 -19.39
C HIS A 290 13.38 -9.34 -18.25
N ASN A 291 13.61 -9.79 -17.02
CA ASN A 291 12.75 -9.43 -15.87
C ASN A 291 12.85 -7.92 -15.57
N SER A 292 14.02 -7.32 -15.69
CA SER A 292 14.20 -5.88 -15.50
C SER A 292 13.42 -5.07 -16.54
N ILE A 293 13.43 -5.50 -17.80
CA ILE A 293 12.67 -4.87 -18.89
C ILE A 293 11.16 -5.06 -18.66
N VAL A 294 10.75 -6.26 -18.27
CA VAL A 294 9.35 -6.57 -17.97
C VAL A 294 8.85 -5.74 -16.80
N ALA A 295 9.59 -5.70 -15.69
CA ALA A 295 9.24 -4.92 -14.51
C ALA A 295 9.17 -3.41 -14.81
N GLY A 296 10.15 -2.87 -15.53
CA GLY A 296 10.17 -1.47 -15.93
C GLY A 296 9.01 -1.10 -16.85
N SER A 297 8.69 -1.96 -17.81
CA SER A 297 7.55 -1.77 -18.72
C SER A 297 6.21 -1.86 -17.96
N ALA A 298 6.06 -2.85 -17.08
CA ALA A 298 4.87 -3.01 -16.25
C ALA A 298 4.67 -1.82 -15.32
N LEU A 299 5.74 -1.30 -14.70
CA LEU A 299 5.67 -0.10 -13.86
C LEU A 299 5.14 1.10 -14.64
N VAL A 300 5.68 1.38 -15.83
CA VAL A 300 5.22 2.48 -16.67
C VAL A 300 3.74 2.30 -17.04
N LEU A 301 3.34 1.10 -17.44
CA LEU A 301 1.95 0.80 -17.81
C LEU A 301 0.99 0.96 -16.62
N ILE A 302 1.38 0.53 -15.42
CA ILE A 302 0.57 0.69 -14.20
C ILE A 302 0.44 2.17 -13.83
N LEU A 303 1.51 2.96 -13.89
CA LEU A 303 1.43 4.40 -13.64
C LEU A 303 0.53 5.13 -14.64
N VAL A 304 0.60 4.75 -15.93
CA VAL A 304 -0.28 5.27 -16.98
C VAL A 304 -1.74 4.85 -16.71
N TYR A 305 -1.97 3.59 -16.37
CA TYR A 305 -3.29 3.08 -15.99
C TYR A 305 -3.87 3.87 -14.81
N GLU A 306 -3.12 4.04 -13.73
CA GLU A 306 -3.58 4.79 -12.54
C GLU A 306 -3.83 6.26 -12.84
N TYR A 307 -3.02 6.87 -13.71
CA TYR A 307 -3.27 8.25 -14.14
C TYR A 307 -4.61 8.37 -14.87
N PHE A 308 -4.92 7.47 -15.80
CA PHE A 308 -6.19 7.51 -16.53
C PHE A 308 -7.37 7.09 -15.65
N MET A 309 -7.22 6.08 -14.80
CA MET A 309 -8.25 5.68 -13.82
C MET A 309 -8.65 6.82 -12.88
N SER A 310 -7.73 7.76 -12.63
CA SER A 310 -8.04 8.93 -11.81
C SER A 310 -8.97 9.94 -12.46
N LYS A 311 -9.11 9.87 -13.77
CA LYS A 311 -9.95 10.80 -14.57
C LYS A 311 -11.19 10.11 -15.12
N HIS A 312 -11.05 8.84 -15.45
CA HIS A 312 -12.09 8.04 -16.10
C HIS A 312 -12.00 6.61 -15.58
N ASP A 313 -13.13 5.99 -15.28
CA ASP A 313 -13.16 4.55 -14.96
C ASP A 313 -12.90 3.74 -16.25
N LEU A 314 -11.64 3.35 -16.45
CA LEU A 314 -11.21 2.60 -17.64
C LEU A 314 -11.84 1.21 -17.70
N LEU A 315 -12.14 0.59 -16.54
CA LEU A 315 -12.77 -0.73 -16.50
C LEU A 315 -14.23 -0.66 -16.95
N GLU A 316 -14.93 0.39 -16.56
CA GLU A 316 -16.27 0.66 -17.06
C GLU A 316 -16.25 1.08 -18.53
N ALA A 317 -15.34 2.00 -18.91
CA ALA A 317 -15.18 2.46 -20.29
C ALA A 317 -14.89 1.29 -21.26
N LEU A 318 -14.05 0.33 -20.84
CA LEU A 318 -13.83 -0.91 -21.59
C LEU A 318 -15.13 -1.70 -21.78
N GLY A 319 -16.01 -1.69 -20.78
CA GLY A 319 -17.32 -2.36 -20.87
C GLY A 319 -18.24 -1.82 -21.96
N ARG A 320 -18.07 -0.55 -22.28
CA ARG A 320 -18.88 0.14 -23.31
C ARG A 320 -18.36 -0.04 -24.74
N GLN A 321 -17.16 -0.66 -24.91
CA GLN A 321 -16.56 -0.89 -26.22
C GLN A 321 -17.25 -2.05 -26.98
N PRO A 322 -17.18 -2.07 -28.33
CA PRO A 322 -17.64 -3.18 -29.14
C PRO A 322 -17.02 -4.52 -28.70
N ALA A 323 -17.75 -5.62 -28.90
CA ALA A 323 -17.30 -6.94 -28.46
C ALA A 323 -15.92 -7.31 -29.03
N ALA A 324 -15.64 -7.02 -30.28
CA ALA A 324 -14.33 -7.29 -30.91
C ALA A 324 -13.18 -6.60 -30.14
N VAL A 325 -13.33 -5.32 -29.79
CA VAL A 325 -12.31 -4.56 -29.03
C VAL A 325 -12.13 -5.15 -27.63
N ARG A 326 -13.23 -5.44 -26.93
CA ARG A 326 -13.18 -6.01 -25.58
C ARG A 326 -12.45 -7.36 -25.57
N TRP A 327 -12.82 -8.26 -26.48
CA TRP A 327 -12.21 -9.59 -26.55
C TRP A 327 -10.76 -9.53 -26.99
N SER A 328 -10.39 -8.64 -27.93
CA SER A 328 -8.97 -8.43 -28.30
C SER A 328 -8.14 -8.00 -27.09
N ILE A 329 -8.64 -7.09 -26.25
CA ILE A 329 -7.96 -6.65 -25.03
C ILE A 329 -7.89 -7.81 -24.02
N TYR A 330 -8.95 -8.58 -23.82
CA TYR A 330 -8.94 -9.70 -22.87
C TYR A 330 -7.94 -10.78 -23.28
N TYR A 331 -7.89 -11.15 -24.57
CA TYR A 331 -6.90 -12.10 -25.06
C TYR A 331 -5.47 -11.56 -24.93
N LEU A 332 -5.25 -10.29 -25.24
CA LEU A 332 -3.94 -9.66 -25.08
C LEU A 332 -3.49 -9.70 -23.60
N LEU A 333 -4.36 -9.30 -22.67
CA LEU A 333 -4.05 -9.33 -21.24
C LEU A 333 -3.81 -10.77 -20.73
N ALA A 334 -4.58 -11.75 -21.20
CA ALA A 334 -4.36 -13.15 -20.88
C ALA A 334 -3.01 -13.65 -21.40
N ILE A 335 -2.66 -13.36 -22.66
CA ILE A 335 -1.35 -13.71 -23.25
C ILE A 335 -0.23 -13.07 -22.42
N ILE A 336 -0.30 -11.79 -22.13
CA ILE A 336 0.69 -11.07 -21.31
C ILE A 336 0.83 -11.74 -19.94
N LEU A 337 -0.28 -12.05 -19.28
CA LEU A 337 -0.27 -12.65 -17.94
C LEU A 337 0.38 -14.05 -17.96
N PHE A 338 0.01 -14.90 -18.92
CA PHE A 338 0.56 -16.27 -19.01
C PHE A 338 1.99 -16.35 -19.53
N THR A 339 2.45 -15.35 -20.32
CA THR A 339 3.81 -15.35 -20.87
C THR A 339 4.82 -14.61 -19.99
N LEU A 340 4.40 -13.56 -19.27
CA LEU A 340 5.29 -12.72 -18.48
C LEU A 340 5.07 -12.86 -16.97
N GLY A 341 4.00 -13.51 -16.53
CA GLY A 341 3.68 -13.70 -15.11
C GLY A 341 4.65 -14.70 -14.45
N GLN A 342 5.09 -14.38 -13.24
CA GLN A 342 5.94 -15.22 -12.39
C GLN A 342 5.04 -16.11 -11.51
N PHE A 343 4.75 -17.34 -11.94
CA PHE A 343 3.84 -18.26 -11.22
C PHE A 343 4.52 -19.10 -10.13
N ASN A 344 5.85 -19.07 -10.06
CA ASN A 344 6.64 -19.83 -9.06
C ASN A 344 7.16 -18.93 -7.93
N SER A 345 6.56 -17.74 -7.76
CA SER A 345 6.94 -16.80 -6.74
C SER A 345 6.36 -17.19 -5.37
N ASP A 346 6.97 -16.65 -4.32
CA ASP A 346 6.51 -16.81 -2.94
C ASP A 346 5.12 -16.18 -2.71
N SER A 347 4.52 -16.51 -1.55
CA SER A 347 3.26 -15.93 -1.10
C SER A 347 3.33 -14.39 -1.02
N PHE A 348 2.17 -13.75 -1.00
CA PHE A 348 2.09 -12.29 -0.80
C PHE A 348 2.90 -11.84 0.41
N ILE A 349 3.62 -10.72 0.30
CA ILE A 349 4.50 -10.18 1.35
C ILE A 349 3.77 -10.10 2.69
N TYR A 350 2.53 -9.63 2.72
CA TYR A 350 1.73 -9.52 3.95
C TYR A 350 1.30 -10.86 4.58
N LEU A 351 1.52 -11.98 3.93
CA LEU A 351 1.31 -13.31 4.53
C LEU A 351 2.58 -13.87 5.19
N GLN A 352 3.70 -13.17 5.07
CA GLN A 352 4.99 -13.57 5.65
C GLN A 352 5.25 -12.93 7.03
N PHE A 353 4.43 -11.96 7.45
CA PHE A 353 4.51 -11.26 8.73
C PHE A 353 3.48 -11.74 9.75
#